data_6c431f12822d33831ecef3ac897a0248
#
_entry.id   6c431f12822d33831ecef3ac897a0248
#
_cell.length_a   1.000
_cell.length_b   1.000
_cell.length_c   1.000
_cell.angle_alpha   90.00
_cell.angle_beta   90.00
_cell.angle_gamma   90.00
#
_symmetry.space_group_name_H-M   'P 1'
#
loop_
_entity.id
_entity.type
_entity.pdbx_description
1 polymer ?
#
loop_
_entity_poly.entity_id
_entity_poly.type
_entity_poly.pdbx_seq_one_letter_code
_entity_poly.pdbx_strand_id
1 'polypeptide(L)'
;MSFVGDLLGKWPLVRQIRQQADGTGLESMSDKTRAMHARIDDAKVARSVCPYCAVGCGQLIYHKDGKLISIEGDPESPISQGNLCPKGAASHQLLTHSRRETKVKYRAPFAKTWSEMSLERAMDMVAARVWDSRQRTFVREKNGSVVNHTTSI
;
A
#
# COMPACT_ATOMS: atom_id res chain seq x y z
N MET A 1 -4.15 -40.12 -43.24
CA MET A 1 -4.64 -38.90 -42.54
C MET A 1 -4.45 -37.72 -43.48
N SER A 2 -5.45 -36.88 -43.66
CA SER A 2 -5.40 -35.76 -44.61
C SER A 2 -4.50 -34.64 -44.07
N PHE A 3 -3.62 -34.12 -44.91
CA PHE A 3 -2.75 -32.95 -44.63
C PHE A 3 -3.56 -31.75 -44.05
N VAL A 4 -4.76 -31.58 -44.54
CA VAL A 4 -5.71 -30.54 -44.01
C VAL A 4 -6.15 -30.81 -42.57
N GLY A 5 -6.31 -32.08 -42.20
CA GLY A 5 -6.69 -32.46 -40.83
C GLY A 5 -5.55 -32.17 -39.82
N ASP A 6 -4.29 -32.38 -40.25
CA ASP A 6 -3.12 -32.06 -39.42
C ASP A 6 -2.90 -30.54 -39.26
N LEU A 7 -3.15 -29.79 -40.32
CA LEU A 7 -3.03 -28.34 -40.31
C LEU A 7 -4.09 -27.71 -39.41
N LEU A 8 -5.36 -28.16 -39.51
CA LEU A 8 -6.45 -27.72 -38.67
C LEU A 8 -6.25 -28.13 -37.21
N GLY A 9 -5.64 -29.29 -36.94
CA GLY A 9 -5.33 -29.75 -35.59
C GLY A 9 -4.28 -28.92 -34.87
N LYS A 10 -3.47 -28.16 -35.60
CA LYS A 10 -2.47 -27.20 -35.02
C LYS A 10 -3.08 -25.85 -34.67
N TRP A 11 -4.27 -25.55 -35.12
CA TRP A 11 -4.97 -24.29 -34.82
C TRP A 11 -5.37 -24.23 -33.35
N PRO A 12 -4.99 -23.17 -32.61
CA PRO A 12 -5.26 -23.09 -31.18
C PRO A 12 -6.74 -23.32 -30.80
N LEU A 13 -7.64 -22.73 -31.58
CA LEU A 13 -9.08 -22.89 -31.36
C LEU A 13 -9.55 -24.35 -31.52
N VAL A 14 -9.07 -25.03 -32.56
CA VAL A 14 -9.42 -26.43 -32.83
C VAL A 14 -8.85 -27.38 -31.78
N ARG A 15 -7.64 -27.08 -31.30
CA ARG A 15 -7.05 -27.79 -30.15
C ARG A 15 -7.87 -27.61 -28.88
N GLN A 16 -8.29 -26.40 -28.57
CA GLN A 16 -9.08 -26.09 -27.39
C GLN A 16 -10.42 -26.83 -27.41
N ILE A 17 -11.13 -26.88 -28.57
CA ILE A 17 -12.39 -27.60 -28.72
C ILE A 17 -12.18 -29.11 -28.62
N ARG A 18 -11.14 -29.67 -29.24
CA ARG A 18 -10.87 -31.12 -29.27
C ARG A 18 -10.39 -31.66 -27.91
N GLN A 19 -9.71 -30.88 -27.11
CA GLN A 19 -9.12 -31.28 -25.84
C GLN A 19 -10.08 -31.07 -24.65
N GLN A 20 -11.34 -30.65 -24.92
CA GLN A 20 -12.31 -30.32 -23.85
C GLN A 20 -11.67 -29.42 -22.79
N ALA A 21 -11.00 -28.37 -23.25
CA ALA A 21 -10.28 -27.46 -22.41
C ALA A 21 -11.18 -26.90 -21.29
N ASP A 22 -10.57 -26.61 -20.14
CA ASP A 22 -11.24 -26.05 -18.95
C ASP A 22 -11.72 -24.60 -19.13
N GLY A 23 -11.58 -24.03 -20.33
CA GLY A 23 -11.96 -22.67 -20.67
C GLY A 23 -10.91 -21.61 -20.28
N THR A 24 -9.75 -22.02 -19.73
CA THR A 24 -8.69 -21.07 -19.32
C THR A 24 -7.90 -20.51 -20.50
N GLY A 25 -8.00 -21.12 -21.67
CA GLY A 25 -7.23 -20.73 -22.86
C GLY A 25 -5.74 -21.09 -22.82
N LEU A 26 -5.31 -21.88 -21.83
CA LEU A 26 -3.90 -22.30 -21.67
C LEU A 26 -3.34 -23.01 -22.91
N GLU A 27 -4.18 -23.78 -23.61
CA GLU A 27 -3.77 -24.52 -24.80
C GLU A 27 -3.44 -23.60 -25.99
N SER A 28 -4.00 -22.41 -26.03
CA SER A 28 -3.75 -21.41 -27.07
C SER A 28 -2.57 -20.51 -26.77
N MET A 29 -2.00 -20.57 -25.57
CA MET A 29 -0.83 -19.78 -25.19
C MET A 29 0.41 -20.20 -26.00
N SER A 30 1.18 -19.23 -26.46
CA SER A 30 2.51 -19.45 -27.02
C SER A 30 3.49 -19.92 -25.93
N ASP A 31 4.55 -20.59 -26.33
CA ASP A 31 5.61 -21.02 -25.39
C ASP A 31 6.24 -19.82 -24.64
N LYS A 32 6.37 -18.68 -25.33
CA LYS A 32 6.81 -17.43 -24.72
C LYS A 32 5.86 -16.97 -23.60
N THR A 33 4.55 -17.01 -23.84
CA THR A 33 3.56 -16.62 -22.85
C THR A 33 3.53 -17.59 -21.66
N ARG A 34 3.69 -18.90 -21.89
CA ARG A 34 3.80 -19.91 -20.83
C ARG A 34 5.02 -19.74 -19.95
N ALA A 35 6.12 -19.28 -20.52
CA ALA A 35 7.37 -19.02 -19.78
C ALA A 35 7.36 -17.68 -19.03
N MET A 36 6.35 -16.83 -19.24
CA MET A 36 6.25 -15.56 -18.52
C MET A 36 5.75 -15.79 -17.10
N HIS A 37 6.47 -15.21 -16.14
CA HIS A 37 6.09 -15.19 -14.75
C HIS A 37 5.45 -13.86 -14.38
N ALA A 38 4.46 -13.89 -13.53
CA ALA A 38 3.88 -12.67 -12.98
C ALA A 38 4.92 -11.92 -12.14
N ARG A 39 4.89 -10.60 -12.16
CA ARG A 39 5.82 -9.76 -11.37
C ARG A 39 5.82 -10.10 -9.89
N ILE A 40 4.70 -10.61 -9.37
CA ILE A 40 4.51 -10.96 -7.97
C ILE A 40 4.84 -12.42 -7.65
N ASP A 41 5.26 -13.23 -8.64
CA ASP A 41 5.67 -14.61 -8.41
C ASP A 41 6.84 -14.65 -7.42
N ASP A 42 6.78 -15.58 -6.47
CA ASP A 42 7.73 -15.73 -5.36
C ASP A 42 7.82 -14.51 -4.42
N ALA A 43 6.94 -13.52 -4.54
CA ALA A 43 6.89 -12.42 -3.61
C ALA A 43 6.23 -12.83 -2.28
N LYS A 44 6.77 -12.37 -1.18
CA LYS A 44 6.10 -12.45 0.12
C LYS A 44 5.01 -11.41 0.19
N VAL A 45 3.94 -11.73 0.90
CA VAL A 45 2.78 -10.85 1.05
C VAL A 45 2.63 -10.41 2.50
N ALA A 46 2.51 -9.11 2.72
CA ALA A 46 2.13 -8.52 3.99
C ALA A 46 0.78 -7.82 3.84
N ARG A 47 -0.11 -7.98 4.82
CA ARG A 47 -1.39 -7.26 4.87
C ARG A 47 -1.23 -5.92 5.55
N SER A 48 -1.87 -4.90 5.03
CA SER A 48 -1.84 -3.54 5.56
C SER A 48 -3.14 -2.80 5.27
N VAL A 49 -3.21 -1.57 5.75
CA VAL A 49 -4.32 -0.66 5.51
C VAL A 49 -3.83 0.54 4.72
N CYS A 50 -4.64 0.99 3.77
CA CYS A 50 -4.32 2.15 2.94
C CYS A 50 -4.12 3.41 3.81
N PRO A 51 -3.01 4.16 3.63
CA PRO A 51 -2.66 5.28 4.49
C PRO A 51 -3.38 6.60 4.16
N TYR A 52 -4.23 6.64 3.12
CA TYR A 52 -4.73 7.92 2.61
C TYR A 52 -5.96 8.47 3.34
N CYS A 53 -6.99 7.68 3.53
CA CYS A 53 -8.23 8.20 4.09
C CYS A 53 -8.86 7.25 5.11
N ALA A 54 -9.88 7.75 5.83
CA ALA A 54 -10.54 7.02 6.90
C ALA A 54 -11.37 5.81 6.45
N VAL A 55 -11.52 5.56 5.15
CA VAL A 55 -12.18 4.35 4.64
C VAL A 55 -11.43 3.09 5.10
N GLY A 56 -10.09 3.14 5.15
CA GLY A 56 -9.31 2.02 5.68
C GLY A 56 -9.31 0.79 4.76
N CYS A 57 -9.22 0.98 3.44
CA CYS A 57 -9.15 -0.13 2.48
C CYS A 57 -7.99 -1.08 2.81
N GLY A 58 -8.26 -2.40 2.82
CA GLY A 58 -7.23 -3.42 2.99
C GLY A 58 -6.31 -3.49 1.78
N GLN A 59 -5.02 -3.71 2.03
CA GLN A 59 -3.98 -3.81 0.99
C GLN A 59 -3.15 -5.07 1.18
N LEU A 60 -2.83 -5.74 0.08
CA LEU A 60 -1.80 -6.77 -0.04
C LEU A 60 -0.51 -6.12 -0.55
N ILE A 61 0.52 -6.17 0.25
CA ILE A 61 1.82 -5.59 -0.05
C ILE A 61 2.77 -6.72 -0.45
N TYR A 62 3.10 -6.78 -1.72
CA TYR A 62 4.03 -7.75 -2.29
C TYR A 62 5.46 -7.22 -2.19
N HIS A 63 6.33 -7.98 -1.54
CA HIS A 63 7.73 -7.60 -1.38
C HIS A 63 8.67 -8.79 -1.62
N LYS A 64 9.86 -8.50 -2.14
CA LYS A 64 10.93 -9.47 -2.38
C LYS A 64 12.28 -8.80 -2.10
N ASP A 65 13.15 -9.49 -1.36
CA ASP A 65 14.51 -9.00 -1.04
C ASP A 65 14.55 -7.58 -0.46
N GLY A 66 13.61 -7.28 0.43
CA GLY A 66 13.49 -5.96 1.05
C GLY A 66 12.95 -4.84 0.14
N LYS A 67 12.55 -5.19 -1.09
CA LYS A 67 11.97 -4.23 -2.04
C LYS A 67 10.47 -4.46 -2.20
N LEU A 68 9.73 -3.37 -2.25
CA LEU A 68 8.32 -3.37 -2.58
C LEU A 68 8.14 -3.62 -4.07
N ILE A 69 7.34 -4.63 -4.43
CA ILE A 69 7.07 -5.05 -5.81
C ILE A 69 5.74 -4.50 -6.31
N SER A 70 4.67 -4.69 -5.54
CA SER A 70 3.32 -4.25 -5.90
C SER A 70 2.47 -4.02 -4.66
N ILE A 71 1.41 -3.26 -4.83
CA ILE A 71 0.33 -3.14 -3.84
C ILE A 71 -0.98 -3.39 -4.56
N GLU A 72 -1.80 -4.27 -4.00
CA GLU A 72 -3.13 -4.61 -4.52
C GLU A 72 -4.16 -4.56 -3.39
N GLY A 73 -5.43 -4.53 -3.74
CA GLY A 73 -6.50 -4.60 -2.74
C GLY A 73 -6.59 -5.99 -2.11
N ASP A 74 -6.87 -6.05 -0.82
CA ASP A 74 -7.09 -7.30 -0.10
C ASP A 74 -8.54 -7.78 -0.29
N PRO A 75 -8.78 -8.90 -1.00
CA PRO A 75 -10.13 -9.45 -1.20
C PRO A 75 -10.83 -9.83 0.11
N GLU A 76 -10.07 -10.15 1.14
CA GLU A 76 -10.61 -10.52 2.46
C GLU A 76 -10.92 -9.30 3.34
N SER A 77 -10.61 -8.08 2.87
CA SER A 77 -10.98 -6.86 3.59
C SER A 77 -12.51 -6.71 3.62
N PRO A 78 -13.13 -6.63 4.81
CA PRO A 78 -14.59 -6.45 4.92
C PRO A 78 -15.06 -5.08 4.40
N ILE A 79 -14.13 -4.13 4.26
CA ILE A 79 -14.42 -2.75 3.85
C ILE A 79 -14.34 -2.59 2.33
N SER A 80 -13.24 -3.03 1.72
CA SER A 80 -12.92 -2.75 0.32
C SER A 80 -13.06 -3.95 -0.60
N GLN A 81 -13.09 -5.18 -0.07
CA GLN A 81 -13.28 -6.42 -0.81
C GLN A 81 -12.40 -6.50 -2.08
N GLY A 82 -11.13 -6.16 -1.95
CA GLY A 82 -10.17 -6.15 -3.04
C GLY A 82 -10.14 -4.87 -3.89
N ASN A 83 -11.05 -3.93 -3.67
CA ASN A 83 -11.08 -2.69 -4.46
C ASN A 83 -10.15 -1.63 -3.86
N LEU A 84 -9.42 -0.93 -4.73
CA LEU A 84 -8.63 0.26 -4.39
C LEU A 84 -8.97 1.39 -5.36
N CYS A 85 -9.13 2.59 -4.82
CA CYS A 85 -9.19 3.79 -5.66
C CYS A 85 -7.79 4.09 -6.24
N PRO A 86 -7.65 4.97 -7.24
CA PRO A 86 -6.35 5.30 -7.84
C PRO A 86 -5.28 5.73 -6.84
N LYS A 87 -5.65 6.42 -5.75
CA LYS A 87 -4.70 6.80 -4.68
C LYS A 87 -4.20 5.57 -3.93
N GLY A 88 -5.10 4.66 -3.54
CA GLY A 88 -4.75 3.41 -2.86
C GLY A 88 -3.85 2.53 -3.72
N ALA A 89 -4.16 2.38 -5.01
CA ALA A 89 -3.35 1.63 -5.96
C ALA A 89 -1.94 2.23 -6.15
N ALA A 90 -1.82 3.57 -6.09
CA ALA A 90 -0.55 4.27 -6.22
C ALA A 90 0.22 4.44 -4.89
N SER A 91 -0.25 3.85 -3.79
CA SER A 91 0.35 4.07 -2.46
C SER A 91 1.81 3.59 -2.34
N HIS A 92 2.27 2.67 -3.21
CA HIS A 92 3.68 2.27 -3.28
C HIS A 92 4.62 3.47 -3.53
N GLN A 93 4.15 4.50 -4.22
CA GLN A 93 4.93 5.71 -4.49
C GLN A 93 5.27 6.49 -3.21
N LEU A 94 4.47 6.38 -2.15
CA LEU A 94 4.80 6.98 -0.86
C LEU A 94 6.14 6.47 -0.30
N LEU A 95 6.47 5.22 -0.58
CA LEU A 95 7.74 4.63 -0.13
C LEU A 95 8.89 4.90 -1.12
N THR A 96 8.62 4.84 -2.42
CA THR A 96 9.65 4.81 -3.47
C THR A 96 9.95 6.17 -4.08
N HIS A 97 9.12 7.19 -3.82
CA HIS A 97 9.26 8.49 -4.45
C HIS A 97 10.53 9.22 -3.98
N SER A 98 11.29 9.77 -4.92
CA SER A 98 12.56 10.46 -4.64
C SER A 98 12.43 11.71 -3.75
N ARG A 99 11.26 12.35 -3.71
CA ARG A 99 10.97 13.51 -2.85
C ARG A 99 10.44 13.13 -1.47
N ARG A 100 10.49 11.83 -1.09
CA ARG A 100 10.09 11.41 0.25
C ARG A 100 11.06 12.01 1.27
N GLU A 101 10.52 12.79 2.20
CA GLU A 101 11.28 13.31 3.34
C GLU A 101 11.51 12.18 4.35
N THR A 102 12.78 11.91 4.63
CA THR A 102 13.20 10.87 5.59
C THR A 102 13.86 11.45 6.84
N LYS A 103 14.02 12.77 6.87
CA LYS A 103 14.63 13.49 7.97
C LYS A 103 13.66 14.50 8.55
N VAL A 104 13.77 14.74 9.86
CA VAL A 104 13.01 15.79 10.50
C VAL A 104 13.53 17.16 10.05
N LYS A 105 12.62 18.01 9.61
CA LYS A 105 12.91 19.40 9.26
C LYS A 105 12.29 20.33 10.30
N TYR A 106 13.08 21.23 10.80
CA TYR A 106 12.67 22.25 11.75
C TYR A 106 12.85 23.65 11.16
N ARG A 107 11.88 24.51 11.42
CA ARG A 107 11.98 25.94 11.12
C ARG A 107 11.66 26.72 12.39
N ALA A 108 12.63 27.45 12.90
CA ALA A 108 12.45 28.32 14.05
C ALA A 108 11.40 29.42 13.75
N PRO A 109 10.73 29.97 14.78
CA PRO A 109 9.86 31.13 14.61
C PRO A 109 10.59 32.25 13.85
N PHE A 110 9.91 32.83 12.85
CA PHE A 110 10.43 33.88 11.97
C PHE A 110 11.61 33.52 11.05
N ALA A 111 12.15 32.29 11.12
CA ALA A 111 13.19 31.83 10.21
C ALA A 111 12.62 31.67 8.78
N LYS A 112 13.48 31.98 7.77
CA LYS A 112 13.14 31.83 6.35
C LYS A 112 13.52 30.46 5.79
N THR A 113 14.39 29.72 6.47
CA THR A 113 14.93 28.44 6.01
C THR A 113 14.61 27.28 6.96
N TRP A 114 14.55 26.10 6.40
CA TRP A 114 14.42 24.85 7.15
C TRP A 114 15.81 24.30 7.46
N SER A 115 15.99 23.75 8.64
CA SER A 115 17.19 23.01 9.07
C SER A 115 16.83 21.55 9.36
N GLU A 116 17.76 20.63 9.12
CA GLU A 116 17.63 19.25 9.53
C GLU A 116 17.86 19.09 11.02
N MET A 117 17.18 18.16 11.65
CA MET A 117 17.25 17.89 13.08
C MET A 117 17.18 16.38 13.30
N SER A 118 17.83 15.88 14.35
CA SER A 118 17.68 14.49 14.76
C SER A 118 16.25 14.20 15.25
N LEU A 119 15.77 12.97 15.05
CA LEU A 119 14.45 12.56 15.52
C LEU A 119 14.34 12.68 17.04
N GLU A 120 15.37 12.27 17.78
CA GLU A 120 15.44 12.35 19.24
C GLU A 120 15.20 13.78 19.73
N ARG A 121 16.00 14.73 19.24
CA ARG A 121 15.81 16.16 19.59
C ARG A 121 14.43 16.69 19.21
N ALA A 122 13.90 16.28 18.08
CA ALA A 122 12.56 16.69 17.67
C ALA A 122 11.50 16.16 18.62
N MET A 123 11.61 14.89 19.06
CA MET A 123 10.69 14.28 20.01
C MET A 123 10.77 14.95 21.40
N ASP A 124 11.95 15.28 21.87
CA ASP A 124 12.12 16.04 23.12
C ASP A 124 11.43 17.40 23.05
N MET A 125 11.57 18.11 21.94
CA MET A 125 10.92 19.41 21.74
C MET A 125 9.40 19.27 21.68
N VAL A 126 8.88 18.24 21.05
CA VAL A 126 7.43 17.96 21.00
C VAL A 126 6.92 17.61 22.38
N ALA A 127 7.60 16.71 23.10
CA ALA A 127 7.24 16.29 24.44
C ALA A 127 7.21 17.47 25.41
N ALA A 128 8.22 18.36 25.37
CA ALA A 128 8.26 19.56 26.19
C ALA A 128 7.05 20.48 25.92
N ARG A 129 6.66 20.67 24.65
CA ARG A 129 5.49 21.50 24.28
C ARG A 129 4.18 20.89 24.74
N VAL A 130 4.03 19.57 24.57
CA VAL A 130 2.86 18.84 25.06
C VAL A 130 2.75 18.95 26.58
N TRP A 131 3.88 18.75 27.29
CA TRP A 131 3.93 18.85 28.73
C TRP A 131 3.56 20.25 29.21
N ASP A 132 4.17 21.29 28.67
CA ASP A 132 3.87 22.68 29.01
C ASP A 132 2.41 23.04 28.79
N SER A 133 1.85 22.66 27.66
CA SER A 133 0.45 22.89 27.34
C SER A 133 -0.48 22.21 28.36
N ARG A 134 -0.17 20.95 28.68
CA ARG A 134 -0.92 20.17 29.66
C ARG A 134 -0.85 20.81 31.04
N GLN A 135 0.36 21.19 31.49
CA GLN A 135 0.53 21.82 32.83
C GLN A 135 -0.28 23.11 32.97
N ARG A 136 -0.36 23.91 31.93
CA ARG A 136 -1.07 25.19 31.96
C ARG A 136 -2.56 25.08 31.77
N THR A 137 -3.06 24.06 31.10
CA THR A 137 -4.45 24.02 30.60
C THR A 137 -5.26 22.82 31.07
N PHE A 138 -4.63 21.91 31.83
CA PHE A 138 -5.35 20.72 32.31
C PHE A 138 -6.39 21.08 33.36
N VAL A 139 -7.63 20.67 33.11
CA VAL A 139 -8.74 20.82 34.02
C VAL A 139 -9.29 19.43 34.32
N ARG A 140 -9.17 19.02 35.58
CA ARG A 140 -9.72 17.75 36.06
C ARG A 140 -11.21 17.74 36.12
N GLU A 141 -11.78 18.78 36.71
CA GLU A 141 -13.22 18.90 36.99
C GLU A 141 -13.76 20.25 36.53
N LYS A 142 -14.97 20.25 36.00
CA LYS A 142 -15.70 21.45 35.61
C LYS A 142 -17.17 21.31 36.03
N ASN A 143 -17.70 22.28 36.80
CA ASN A 143 -19.09 22.29 37.26
C ASN A 143 -19.49 20.99 37.99
N GLY A 144 -18.61 20.42 38.84
CA GLY A 144 -18.87 19.18 39.57
C GLY A 144 -18.78 17.89 38.80
N SER A 145 -18.40 17.96 37.54
CA SER A 145 -18.18 16.77 36.68
C SER A 145 -16.72 16.60 36.34
N VAL A 146 -16.20 15.34 36.34
CA VAL A 146 -14.86 15.02 35.93
C VAL A 146 -14.76 15.11 34.41
N VAL A 147 -13.92 15.99 33.90
CA VAL A 147 -13.76 16.25 32.47
C VAL A 147 -12.39 15.81 31.91
N ASN A 148 -11.34 15.77 32.74
CA ASN A 148 -9.98 15.40 32.35
C ASN A 148 -9.57 16.03 31.01
N HIS A 149 -9.73 17.31 30.89
CA HIS A 149 -9.62 18.04 29.64
C HIS A 149 -8.36 18.90 29.64
N THR A 150 -7.72 18.98 28.46
CA THR A 150 -6.71 20.01 28.16
C THR A 150 -7.10 20.73 26.88
N THR A 151 -6.69 21.97 26.70
CA THR A 151 -6.86 22.66 25.42
C THR A 151 -5.93 22.04 24.38
N SER A 152 -6.19 22.31 23.10
CA SER A 152 -5.36 21.80 22.00
C SER A 152 -3.87 22.16 22.20
N ILE A 153 -3.05 21.25 21.75
CA ILE A 153 -1.59 21.30 21.82
C ILE A 153 -1.06 21.79 20.47
#